data_7b033e1eec3de71bff8f9d4ed1bb88d9
#
_entry.id   7b033e1eec3de71bff8f9d4ed1bb88d9
#
_cell.length_a   1.000
_cell.length_b   1.000
_cell.length_c   1.000
_cell.angle_alpha   90.00
_cell.angle_beta   90.00
_cell.angle_gamma   90.00
#
_symmetry.space_group_name_H-M   'P 1'
#
loop_
_entity.id
_entity.type
_entity.pdbx_description
1 polymer ?
#
loop_
_entity_poly.entity_id
_entity_poly.type
_entity_poly.pdbx_seq_one_letter_code
_entity_poly.pdbx_strand_id
1 'polypeptide(L)'
;YLRNVDPTRLNIGNYRTSSIGAGLRWGFPIREDDRINFGLAVDQTSIDTCSDSPQSYKNFVNEFGDTNTSLVSTIGWGRDTRDSFIYPTRGSVQRVNGEVSVPPGDLRYMKASYQHQTYFPLWGDFVLMLNGELGYGRGYGGKPLPFYKNYYVGGIGSVRGFETASIGQRDRDANGNLLRTTIGGDRKLVMNAEVLFPFPGMGQDKTLRLGAFFDAGNVWADGQSLSVSDLRYSAGLSVAWSSPMGPLKF
;
A
#
# COMPACT_ATOMS: atom_id res chain seq x y z
N TYR A 1 -19.35 -9.64 -2.92
CA TYR A 1 -18.14 -10.30 -2.41
C TYR A 1 -18.18 -10.44 -0.90
N LEU A 2 -17.46 -11.41 -0.38
CA LEU A 2 -17.18 -11.60 1.04
C LEU A 2 -15.66 -11.52 1.22
N ARG A 3 -15.21 -10.71 2.17
CA ARG A 3 -13.78 -10.56 2.47
C ARG A 3 -13.55 -10.63 3.97
N ASN A 4 -12.76 -11.59 4.40
CA ASN A 4 -12.25 -11.68 5.76
C ASN A 4 -10.77 -11.30 5.76
N VAL A 5 -10.40 -10.35 6.59
CA VAL A 5 -9.00 -9.93 6.76
C VAL A 5 -8.63 -10.16 8.22
N ASP A 6 -7.63 -11.00 8.43
CA ASP A 6 -6.96 -11.19 9.71
C ASP A 6 -5.57 -10.56 9.61
N PRO A 7 -5.41 -9.29 9.97
CA PRO A 7 -4.15 -8.59 9.83
C PRO A 7 -3.10 -8.99 10.87
N THR A 8 -3.45 -9.81 11.87
CA THR A 8 -2.50 -10.31 12.86
C THR A 8 -1.34 -11.07 12.22
N ARG A 9 -1.58 -11.73 11.09
CA ARG A 9 -0.55 -12.40 10.29
C ARG A 9 0.42 -11.47 9.57
N LEU A 10 0.09 -10.18 9.51
CA LEU A 10 0.87 -9.15 8.80
C LEU A 10 1.56 -8.18 9.76
N ASN A 11 1.65 -8.47 11.06
CA ASN A 11 2.12 -7.55 12.10
C ASN A 11 1.34 -6.21 12.16
N ILE A 12 0.11 -6.21 11.64
CA ILE A 12 -0.78 -5.06 11.63
C ILE A 12 -1.78 -5.26 12.76
N GLY A 13 -1.53 -4.78 13.94
CA GLY A 13 -2.45 -4.77 15.09
C GLY A 13 -3.27 -6.04 15.33
N ASN A 14 -3.69 -6.30 16.53
CA ASN A 14 -4.53 -7.45 16.86
C ASN A 14 -6.01 -7.08 16.69
N TYR A 15 -6.57 -7.28 15.52
CA TYR A 15 -8.00 -7.14 15.24
C TYR A 15 -8.40 -8.01 14.05
N ARG A 16 -9.67 -8.23 13.84
CA ARG A 16 -10.20 -8.90 12.67
C ARG A 16 -11.24 -8.03 12.01
N THR A 17 -11.29 -8.05 10.69
CA THR A 17 -12.38 -7.42 9.94
C THR A 17 -13.03 -8.43 9.01
N SER A 18 -14.34 -8.43 9.01
CA SER A 18 -15.16 -9.14 8.05
C SER A 18 -15.95 -8.10 7.25
N SER A 19 -15.84 -8.14 5.93
CA SER A 19 -16.57 -7.22 5.07
C SER A 19 -17.42 -7.99 4.08
N ILE A 20 -18.68 -7.62 3.98
CA ILE A 20 -19.60 -8.09 2.94
C ILE A 20 -20.05 -6.88 2.13
N GLY A 21 -20.10 -7.00 0.81
CA GLY A 21 -20.49 -5.89 -0.02
C GLY A 21 -20.92 -6.29 -1.42
N ALA A 22 -21.62 -5.38 -2.06
CA ALA A 22 -21.99 -5.46 -3.46
C ALA A 22 -21.64 -4.14 -4.15
N GLY A 23 -21.19 -4.23 -5.39
CA GLY A 23 -20.79 -3.04 -6.13
C GLY A 23 -20.68 -3.29 -7.61
N LEU A 24 -20.66 -2.19 -8.34
CA LEU A 24 -20.44 -2.14 -9.78
C LEU A 24 -19.12 -1.44 -10.07
N ARG A 25 -18.41 -1.94 -11.06
CA ARG A 25 -17.18 -1.34 -11.53
C ARG A 25 -17.19 -1.24 -13.04
N TRP A 26 -16.84 -0.07 -13.54
CA TRP A 26 -16.70 0.21 -14.96
C TRP A 26 -15.26 0.59 -15.27
N GLY A 27 -14.72 0.08 -16.37
CA GLY A 27 -13.39 0.40 -16.85
C GLY A 27 -13.45 0.84 -18.31
N PHE A 28 -12.84 1.98 -18.59
CA PHE A 28 -12.80 2.56 -19.92
C PHE A 28 -11.33 2.72 -20.35
N PRO A 29 -10.90 2.10 -21.46
CA PRO A 29 -9.64 2.44 -22.08
C PRO A 29 -9.79 3.83 -22.74
N ILE A 30 -8.87 4.75 -22.44
CA ILE A 30 -8.82 6.08 -23.07
C ILE A 30 -7.89 6.01 -24.29
N ARG A 31 -6.76 5.30 -24.10
CA ARG A 31 -5.74 5.02 -25.11
C ARG A 31 -5.25 3.59 -24.91
N GLU A 32 -4.34 3.14 -25.77
CA GLU A 32 -3.72 1.81 -25.64
C GLU A 32 -3.07 1.61 -24.26
N ASP A 33 -2.41 2.64 -23.75
CA ASP A 33 -1.66 2.62 -22.50
C ASP A 33 -2.45 3.17 -21.31
N ASP A 34 -3.60 3.82 -21.51
CA ASP A 34 -4.34 4.56 -20.49
C ASP A 34 -5.70 3.94 -20.19
N ARG A 35 -6.00 3.73 -18.90
CA ARG A 35 -7.29 3.22 -18.43
C ARG A 35 -7.82 4.07 -17.27
N ILE A 36 -9.13 4.33 -17.28
CA ILE A 36 -9.86 4.86 -16.15
C ILE A 36 -10.84 3.82 -15.65
N ASN A 37 -10.96 3.70 -14.33
CA ASN A 37 -11.90 2.82 -13.67
C ASN A 37 -12.75 3.65 -12.70
N PHE A 38 -14.05 3.36 -12.66
CA PHE A 38 -14.99 3.89 -11.69
C PHE A 38 -15.64 2.73 -10.96
N GLY A 39 -15.88 2.89 -9.69
CA GLY A 39 -16.58 1.90 -8.90
C GLY A 39 -17.54 2.56 -7.92
N LEU A 40 -18.67 1.90 -7.68
CA LEU A 40 -19.62 2.25 -6.64
C LEU A 40 -19.99 0.96 -5.91
N ALA A 41 -19.83 0.94 -4.60
CA ALA A 41 -20.08 -0.22 -3.78
C ALA A 41 -20.73 0.17 -2.45
N VAL A 42 -21.58 -0.72 -1.95
CA VAL A 42 -22.04 -0.69 -0.58
C VAL A 42 -21.31 -1.79 0.16
N ASP A 43 -20.59 -1.42 1.20
CA ASP A 43 -19.77 -2.30 2.02
C ASP A 43 -20.22 -2.23 3.48
N GLN A 44 -20.51 -3.37 4.08
CA GLN A 44 -20.69 -3.50 5.50
C GLN A 44 -19.43 -4.15 6.08
N THR A 45 -18.78 -3.49 7.02
CA THR A 45 -17.57 -3.98 7.69
C THR A 45 -17.83 -4.16 9.16
N SER A 46 -17.62 -5.38 9.64
CA SER A 46 -17.65 -5.73 11.06
C SER A 46 -16.21 -5.86 11.58
N ILE A 47 -15.99 -5.36 12.79
CA ILE A 47 -14.67 -5.24 13.42
C ILE A 47 -14.69 -5.96 14.76
N ASP A 48 -13.83 -6.96 14.91
CA ASP A 48 -13.61 -7.65 16.18
C ASP A 48 -12.29 -7.20 16.78
N THR A 49 -12.34 -6.63 17.99
CA THR A 49 -11.17 -6.25 18.78
C THR A 49 -10.95 -7.23 19.92
N CYS A 50 -9.67 -7.51 20.25
CA CYS A 50 -9.26 -8.39 21.34
C CYS A 50 -8.72 -7.57 22.54
N SER A 51 -8.39 -8.26 23.66
CA SER A 51 -7.71 -7.65 24.80
C SER A 51 -6.46 -6.88 24.42
N ASP A 52 -5.69 -7.43 23.50
CA ASP A 52 -4.38 -6.93 23.04
C ASP A 52 -4.47 -5.98 21.84
N SER A 53 -5.69 -5.57 21.46
CA SER A 53 -5.87 -4.59 20.40
C SER A 53 -5.38 -3.21 20.85
N PRO A 54 -4.83 -2.39 19.92
CA PRO A 54 -4.49 -1.00 20.18
C PRO A 54 -5.62 -0.23 20.83
N GLN A 55 -5.29 0.63 21.79
CA GLN A 55 -6.31 1.40 22.51
C GLN A 55 -7.08 2.34 21.57
N SER A 56 -6.40 2.91 20.57
CA SER A 56 -7.03 3.74 19.54
C SER A 56 -8.12 3.00 18.76
N TYR A 57 -7.92 1.69 18.48
CA TYR A 57 -8.91 0.87 17.79
C TYR A 57 -10.14 0.58 18.64
N LYS A 58 -9.93 0.29 19.92
CA LYS A 58 -11.03 0.12 20.89
C LYS A 58 -11.84 1.40 21.04
N ASN A 59 -11.17 2.54 21.13
CA ASN A 59 -11.83 3.84 21.20
C ASN A 59 -12.68 4.11 19.94
N PHE A 60 -12.15 3.78 18.76
CA PHE A 60 -12.90 3.91 17.52
C PHE A 60 -14.16 3.03 17.51
N VAL A 61 -14.05 1.76 17.91
CA VAL A 61 -15.20 0.84 17.98
C VAL A 61 -16.22 1.28 19.01
N ASN A 62 -15.78 1.79 20.17
CA ASN A 62 -16.68 2.32 21.21
C ASN A 62 -17.45 3.56 20.74
N GLU A 63 -16.85 4.41 19.90
CA GLU A 63 -17.47 5.67 19.44
C GLU A 63 -18.32 5.47 18.19
N PHE A 64 -17.87 4.63 17.24
CA PHE A 64 -18.51 4.48 15.90
C PHE A 64 -19.17 3.12 15.70
N GLY A 65 -19.11 2.23 16.68
CA GLY A 65 -19.65 0.87 16.60
C GLY A 65 -18.70 -0.13 15.97
N ASP A 66 -19.00 -1.39 16.19
CA ASP A 66 -18.25 -2.54 15.66
C ASP A 66 -18.65 -2.90 14.22
N THR A 67 -19.80 -2.45 13.77
CA THR A 67 -20.33 -2.71 12.43
C THR A 67 -20.70 -1.39 11.75
N ASN A 68 -20.08 -1.16 10.59
CA ASN A 68 -20.24 0.09 9.85
C ASN A 68 -20.59 -0.19 8.40
N THR A 69 -21.64 0.47 7.90
CA THR A 69 -22.04 0.42 6.49
C THR A 69 -21.52 1.66 5.77
N SER A 70 -20.90 1.48 4.63
CA SER A 70 -20.33 2.55 3.83
C SER A 70 -20.76 2.47 2.38
N LEU A 71 -21.18 3.61 1.82
CA LEU A 71 -21.32 3.76 0.38
C LEU A 71 -20.02 4.33 -0.18
N VAL A 72 -19.26 3.49 -0.91
CA VAL A 72 -17.92 3.80 -1.36
C VAL A 72 -17.91 4.05 -2.85
N SER A 73 -17.45 5.23 -3.26
CA SER A 73 -17.13 5.55 -4.64
C SER A 73 -15.62 5.49 -4.84
N THR A 74 -15.20 4.86 -5.93
CA THR A 74 -13.78 4.73 -6.28
C THR A 74 -13.52 5.26 -7.68
N ILE A 75 -12.38 5.89 -7.86
CA ILE A 75 -11.83 6.29 -9.15
C ILE A 75 -10.40 5.78 -9.25
N GLY A 76 -10.04 5.23 -10.39
CA GLY A 76 -8.70 4.78 -10.69
C GLY A 76 -8.28 5.26 -12.06
N TRP A 77 -7.03 5.71 -12.19
CA TRP A 77 -6.38 5.94 -13.46
C TRP A 77 -5.06 5.20 -13.49
N GLY A 78 -4.75 4.57 -14.61
CA GLY A 78 -3.50 3.87 -14.80
C GLY A 78 -2.98 4.06 -16.21
N ARG A 79 -1.67 4.35 -16.31
CA ARG A 79 -0.92 4.42 -17.55
C ARG A 79 0.29 3.50 -17.46
N ASP A 80 0.48 2.65 -18.46
CA ASP A 80 1.61 1.72 -18.54
C ASP A 80 2.25 1.80 -19.93
N THR A 81 3.43 2.41 -19.98
CA THR A 81 4.20 2.61 -21.22
C THR A 81 5.48 1.78 -21.25
N ARG A 82 5.57 0.75 -20.41
CA ARG A 82 6.74 -0.12 -20.36
C ARG A 82 6.88 -0.95 -21.64
N ASP A 83 8.11 -1.14 -22.05
CA ASP A 83 8.47 -2.02 -23.19
C ASP A 83 8.18 -3.50 -22.94
N SER A 84 8.17 -3.92 -21.67
CA SER A 84 7.84 -5.28 -21.25
C SER A 84 7.16 -5.27 -19.89
N PHE A 85 6.15 -6.11 -19.71
CA PHE A 85 5.49 -6.29 -18.42
C PHE A 85 6.38 -7.06 -17.43
N ILE A 86 7.13 -8.05 -17.92
CA ILE A 86 7.92 -8.96 -17.08
C ILE A 86 9.34 -8.43 -16.89
N TYR A 87 9.96 -7.93 -17.96
CA TYR A 87 11.35 -7.45 -17.99
C TYR A 87 11.44 -6.03 -18.52
N PRO A 88 10.88 -5.06 -17.80
CA PRO A 88 10.94 -3.68 -18.26
C PRO A 88 12.39 -3.20 -18.29
N THR A 89 12.76 -2.54 -19.38
CA THR A 89 14.04 -1.86 -19.54
C THR A 89 13.87 -0.37 -19.72
N ARG A 90 12.70 0.07 -20.17
CA ARG A 90 12.35 1.48 -20.36
C ARG A 90 10.83 1.68 -20.23
N GLY A 91 10.44 2.95 -20.09
CA GLY A 91 9.05 3.33 -19.94
C GLY A 91 8.64 3.50 -18.49
N SER A 92 7.37 3.68 -18.24
CA SER A 92 6.86 3.98 -16.90
C SER A 92 5.49 3.40 -16.64
N VAL A 93 5.18 3.22 -15.35
CA VAL A 93 3.83 2.92 -14.86
C VAL A 93 3.41 4.05 -13.94
N GLN A 94 2.24 4.59 -14.17
CA GLN A 94 1.60 5.57 -13.29
C GLN A 94 0.25 5.02 -12.85
N ARG A 95 -0.08 5.18 -11.58
CA ARG A 95 -1.37 4.79 -11.01
C ARG A 95 -1.84 5.85 -10.04
N VAL A 96 -3.08 6.28 -10.23
CA VAL A 96 -3.82 7.12 -9.28
C VAL A 96 -5.03 6.33 -8.83
N ASN A 97 -5.27 6.28 -7.53
CA ASN A 97 -6.49 5.71 -6.99
C ASN A 97 -7.09 6.68 -5.99
N GLY A 98 -8.39 6.90 -6.09
CA GLY A 98 -9.20 7.66 -5.16
C GLY A 98 -10.34 6.80 -4.63
N GLU A 99 -10.65 6.96 -3.35
CA GLU A 99 -11.75 6.31 -2.66
C GLU A 99 -12.43 7.33 -1.76
N VAL A 100 -13.74 7.44 -1.85
CA VAL A 100 -14.53 8.33 -0.99
C VAL A 100 -15.74 7.56 -0.48
N SER A 101 -15.91 7.54 0.83
CA SER A 101 -17.14 7.04 1.46
C SER A 101 -18.10 8.21 1.67
N VAL A 102 -19.31 8.12 1.07
CA VAL A 102 -20.28 9.20 1.04
C VAL A 102 -21.55 8.86 1.84
N PRO A 103 -22.33 9.87 2.29
CA PRO A 103 -23.65 9.62 2.89
C PRO A 103 -24.55 8.84 1.93
N PRO A 104 -25.44 7.96 2.43
CA PRO A 104 -25.88 7.81 3.82
C PRO A 104 -25.03 6.88 4.69
N GLY A 105 -23.80 6.50 4.28
CA GLY A 105 -22.95 5.61 5.07
C GLY A 105 -22.59 6.14 6.48
N ASP A 106 -22.29 5.23 7.39
CA ASP A 106 -21.94 5.52 8.79
C ASP A 106 -20.61 6.25 8.91
N LEU A 107 -19.66 5.94 8.02
CA LEU A 107 -18.33 6.53 7.99
C LEU A 107 -18.18 7.48 6.82
N ARG A 108 -17.38 8.51 7.03
CA ARG A 108 -17.11 9.54 6.01
C ARG A 108 -15.61 9.78 5.93
N TYR A 109 -15.01 9.29 4.87
CA TYR A 109 -13.58 9.46 4.64
C TYR A 109 -13.27 9.59 3.16
N MET A 110 -12.13 10.14 2.86
CA MET A 110 -11.53 10.14 1.54
C MET A 110 -10.12 9.58 1.63
N LYS A 111 -9.70 8.93 0.56
CA LYS A 111 -8.39 8.31 0.45
C LYS A 111 -7.89 8.43 -0.97
N ALA A 112 -6.63 8.81 -1.15
CA ALA A 112 -6.00 8.93 -2.46
C ALA A 112 -4.60 8.33 -2.41
N SER A 113 -4.18 7.70 -3.49
CA SER A 113 -2.81 7.21 -3.66
C SER A 113 -2.32 7.50 -5.07
N TYR A 114 -1.04 7.79 -5.17
CA TYR A 114 -0.32 7.95 -6.42
C TYR A 114 0.93 7.10 -6.40
N GLN A 115 1.17 6.37 -7.48
CA GLN A 115 2.40 5.63 -7.71
C GLN A 115 2.97 6.01 -9.07
N HIS A 116 4.26 6.26 -9.11
CA HIS A 116 5.03 6.42 -10.34
C HIS A 116 6.26 5.54 -10.29
N GLN A 117 6.36 4.62 -11.24
CA GLN A 117 7.52 3.76 -11.42
C GLN A 117 8.06 3.97 -12.84
N THR A 118 9.35 4.19 -12.97
CA THR A 118 10.00 4.45 -14.26
C THR A 118 11.28 3.66 -14.40
N TYR A 119 11.60 3.29 -15.64
CA TYR A 119 12.76 2.50 -16.00
C TYR A 119 13.61 3.26 -17.02
N PHE A 120 14.88 3.36 -16.74
CA PHE A 120 15.87 4.01 -17.57
C PHE A 120 16.96 3.00 -17.95
N PRO A 121 17.15 2.71 -19.23
CA PRO A 121 18.31 1.95 -19.65
C PRO A 121 19.58 2.77 -19.37
N LEU A 122 20.56 2.17 -18.72
CA LEU A 122 21.85 2.81 -18.44
C LEU A 122 22.83 2.41 -19.55
N TRP A 123 23.83 1.61 -19.21
CA TRP A 123 24.78 1.08 -20.17
C TRP A 123 24.68 -0.45 -20.23
N GLY A 124 24.90 -1.03 -21.40
CA GLY A 124 24.74 -2.46 -21.62
C GLY A 124 23.33 -2.93 -21.23
N ASP A 125 23.27 -3.94 -20.38
CA ASP A 125 22.00 -4.51 -19.88
C ASP A 125 21.59 -3.97 -18.48
N PHE A 126 22.24 -2.91 -18.01
CA PHE A 126 21.89 -2.27 -16.73
C PHE A 126 20.68 -1.35 -16.90
N VAL A 127 19.74 -1.45 -15.98
CA VAL A 127 18.51 -0.66 -15.95
C VAL A 127 18.33 -0.02 -14.58
N LEU A 128 18.15 1.29 -14.53
CA LEU A 128 17.74 1.99 -13.32
C LEU A 128 16.21 1.99 -13.22
N MET A 129 15.68 1.46 -12.13
CA MET A 129 14.28 1.56 -11.75
C MET A 129 14.15 2.57 -10.62
N LEU A 130 13.26 3.54 -10.80
CA LEU A 130 12.83 4.47 -9.75
C LEU A 130 11.34 4.27 -9.50
N ASN A 131 10.93 4.18 -8.24
CA ASN A 131 9.54 4.10 -7.84
C ASN A 131 9.27 5.11 -6.73
N GLY A 132 8.16 5.82 -6.83
CA GLY A 132 7.64 6.71 -5.80
C GLY A 132 6.17 6.40 -5.52
N GLU A 133 5.81 6.33 -4.25
CA GLU A 133 4.43 6.14 -3.82
C GLU A 133 4.05 7.20 -2.80
N LEU A 134 2.92 7.84 -3.03
CA LEU A 134 2.28 8.78 -2.13
C LEU A 134 0.92 8.26 -1.72
N GLY A 135 0.57 8.41 -0.46
CA GLY A 135 -0.75 8.09 0.06
C GLY A 135 -1.25 9.20 0.98
N TYR A 136 -2.52 9.55 0.85
CA TYR A 136 -3.21 10.49 1.71
C TYR A 136 -4.61 9.99 2.01
N GLY A 137 -4.99 9.99 3.28
CA GLY A 137 -6.31 9.66 3.74
C GLY A 137 -6.78 10.66 4.79
N ARG A 138 -8.08 10.91 4.85
CA ARG A 138 -8.66 11.79 5.87
C ARG A 138 -10.14 11.48 6.08
N GLY A 139 -10.57 11.52 7.32
CA GLY A 139 -11.98 11.57 7.63
C GLY A 139 -12.57 12.97 7.43
N TYR A 140 -13.86 13.08 7.24
CA TYR A 140 -14.56 14.35 7.12
C TYR A 140 -15.95 14.29 7.77
N GLY A 141 -16.57 15.47 7.98
CA GLY A 141 -17.89 15.57 8.61
C GLY A 141 -17.89 15.10 10.08
N GLY A 142 -16.81 15.36 10.81
CA GLY A 142 -16.64 14.96 12.21
C GLY A 142 -16.33 13.49 12.43
N LYS A 143 -15.99 12.74 11.37
CA LYS A 143 -15.60 11.34 11.43
C LYS A 143 -14.10 11.19 11.15
N PRO A 144 -13.34 10.34 11.87
CA PRO A 144 -11.95 10.05 11.56
C PRO A 144 -11.83 9.12 10.35
N LEU A 145 -10.61 9.00 9.81
CA LEU A 145 -10.30 7.91 8.89
C LEU A 145 -10.37 6.58 9.65
N PRO A 146 -11.13 5.59 9.18
CA PRO A 146 -11.16 4.29 9.83
C PRO A 146 -9.76 3.65 9.86
N PHE A 147 -9.32 3.15 11.00
CA PHE A 147 -7.98 2.60 11.17
C PHE A 147 -7.65 1.45 10.20
N TYR A 148 -8.63 0.64 9.81
CA TYR A 148 -8.47 -0.43 8.82
C TYR A 148 -8.31 0.09 7.37
N LYS A 149 -8.43 1.39 7.16
CA LYS A 149 -8.12 2.10 5.90
C LYS A 149 -6.75 2.78 5.93
N ASN A 150 -6.03 2.71 7.03
CA ASN A 150 -4.69 3.28 7.16
C ASN A 150 -3.71 2.68 6.12
N TYR A 151 -2.69 3.45 5.82
CA TYR A 151 -1.53 3.00 5.06
C TYR A 151 -0.50 2.36 6.00
N TYR A 152 0.22 1.40 5.46
CA TYR A 152 1.31 0.72 6.16
C TYR A 152 2.56 0.72 5.29
N VAL A 153 3.73 0.74 5.92
CA VAL A 153 5.05 0.74 5.28
C VAL A 153 5.96 -0.25 5.99
N GLY A 154 6.87 -0.87 5.25
CA GLY A 154 7.77 -1.93 5.66
C GLY A 154 7.52 -3.22 4.87
N GLY A 155 8.58 -3.99 4.64
CA GLY A 155 8.56 -5.24 3.89
C GLY A 155 8.91 -5.09 2.41
N ILE A 156 8.96 -6.23 1.72
CA ILE A 156 9.41 -6.35 0.32
C ILE A 156 8.63 -5.44 -0.63
N GLY A 157 7.35 -5.16 -0.34
CA GLY A 157 6.49 -4.33 -1.18
C GLY A 157 6.69 -2.81 -1.01
N SER A 158 7.51 -2.35 -0.06
CA SER A 158 7.70 -0.92 0.20
C SER A 158 9.14 -0.57 0.58
N VAL A 159 9.56 -0.76 1.82
CA VAL A 159 10.94 -0.54 2.30
C VAL A 159 11.49 -1.90 2.72
N ARG A 160 12.36 -2.45 1.91
CA ARG A 160 13.00 -3.77 2.15
C ARG A 160 13.91 -3.72 3.37
N GLY A 161 14.19 -4.87 3.98
CA GLY A 161 14.99 -4.95 5.21
C GLY A 161 14.23 -4.65 6.50
N PHE A 162 13.02 -4.13 6.41
CA PHE A 162 12.10 -4.00 7.53
C PHE A 162 11.02 -5.09 7.47
N GLU A 163 10.52 -5.50 8.61
CA GLU A 163 9.36 -6.41 8.67
C GLU A 163 8.13 -5.76 8.01
N THR A 164 7.22 -6.58 7.51
CA THR A 164 5.98 -6.10 6.90
C THR A 164 5.21 -5.21 7.88
N ALA A 165 4.81 -4.03 7.41
CA ALA A 165 4.03 -3.06 8.18
C ALA A 165 4.66 -2.61 9.51
N SER A 166 5.99 -2.64 9.64
CA SER A 166 6.70 -2.34 10.90
C SER A 166 7.13 -0.88 11.04
N ILE A 167 7.03 -0.09 9.97
CA ILE A 167 7.40 1.33 9.96
C ILE A 167 6.18 2.18 10.29
N GLY A 168 6.31 3.09 11.26
CA GLY A 168 5.26 4.01 11.67
C GLY A 168 5.08 4.07 13.18
N GLN A 169 4.02 4.74 13.61
CA GLN A 169 3.69 4.92 15.01
C GLN A 169 3.19 3.60 15.62
N ARG A 170 3.58 3.37 16.88
CA ARG A 170 3.07 2.29 17.72
C ARG A 170 2.11 2.84 18.75
N ASP A 171 1.10 2.06 19.07
CA ASP A 171 0.12 2.38 20.11
C ASP A 171 0.36 1.54 21.36
N ARG A 172 -0.42 1.78 22.39
CA ARG A 172 -0.40 1.06 23.66
C ARG A 172 -1.59 0.13 23.76
N ASP A 173 -1.44 -0.94 24.53
CA ASP A 173 -2.54 -1.80 24.95
C ASP A 173 -3.38 -1.15 26.08
N ALA A 174 -4.43 -1.83 26.51
CA ALA A 174 -5.26 -1.37 27.62
C ALA A 174 -4.51 -1.24 28.98
N ASN A 175 -3.36 -1.91 29.10
CA ASN A 175 -2.51 -1.88 30.28
C ASN A 175 -1.42 -0.79 30.20
N GLY A 176 -1.37 -0.02 29.11
CA GLY A 176 -0.39 1.03 28.87
C GLY A 176 0.95 0.55 28.28
N ASN A 177 1.11 -0.75 27.96
CA ASN A 177 2.32 -1.29 27.36
C ASN A 177 2.41 -0.93 25.89
N LEU A 178 3.59 -0.55 25.43
CA LEU A 178 3.83 -0.25 24.02
C LEU A 178 3.74 -1.53 23.17
N LEU A 179 2.86 -1.54 22.18
CA LEU A 179 2.68 -2.66 21.27
C LEU A 179 3.89 -2.80 20.32
N ARG A 180 4.15 -4.01 19.88
CA ARG A 180 5.18 -4.26 18.83
C ARG A 180 4.69 -3.89 17.45
N THR A 181 3.38 -3.98 17.22
CA THR A 181 2.72 -3.67 15.95
C THR A 181 2.52 -2.17 15.77
N THR A 182 2.56 -1.70 14.53
CA THR A 182 2.23 -0.31 14.21
C THR A 182 0.74 -0.15 13.92
N ILE A 183 0.24 1.05 14.11
CA ILE A 183 -1.14 1.40 13.76
C ILE A 183 -1.28 1.95 12.34
N GLY A 184 -0.18 2.01 11.57
CA GLY A 184 -0.16 2.66 10.27
C GLY A 184 -0.36 4.18 10.37
N GLY A 185 -0.89 4.77 9.31
CA GLY A 185 -1.17 6.20 9.28
C GLY A 185 -2.02 6.61 8.08
N ASP A 186 -2.38 7.88 8.09
CA ASP A 186 -3.20 8.50 7.04
C ASP A 186 -2.37 9.04 5.86
N ARG A 187 -1.06 9.21 6.03
CA ARG A 187 -0.13 9.70 5.01
C ARG A 187 1.04 8.75 4.83
N LYS A 188 1.36 8.44 3.58
CA LYS A 188 2.44 7.51 3.21
C LYS A 188 3.36 8.16 2.17
N LEU A 189 4.67 7.95 2.34
CA LEU A 189 5.68 8.20 1.33
C LEU A 189 6.61 6.97 1.26
N VAL A 190 6.81 6.46 0.05
CA VAL A 190 7.79 5.41 -0.24
C VAL A 190 8.56 5.79 -1.50
N MET A 191 9.86 5.61 -1.48
CA MET A 191 10.76 5.83 -2.60
C MET A 191 11.70 4.64 -2.70
N ASN A 192 11.86 4.13 -3.92
CA ASN A 192 12.77 3.03 -4.21
C ASN A 192 13.61 3.38 -5.42
N ALA A 193 14.90 3.13 -5.33
CA ALA A 193 15.83 3.18 -6.44
C ALA A 193 16.54 1.83 -6.54
N GLU A 194 16.58 1.23 -7.73
CA GLU A 194 17.17 -0.09 -7.92
C GLU A 194 17.88 -0.16 -9.28
N VAL A 195 19.14 -0.55 -9.27
CA VAL A 195 19.89 -0.85 -10.49
C VAL A 195 19.78 -2.35 -10.74
N LEU A 196 19.12 -2.73 -11.83
CA LEU A 196 18.88 -4.09 -12.25
C LEU A 196 19.89 -4.49 -13.35
N PHE A 197 20.40 -5.71 -13.28
CA PHE A 197 21.30 -6.26 -14.28
C PHE A 197 21.12 -7.79 -14.40
N PRO A 198 21.38 -8.39 -15.57
CA PRO A 198 21.25 -9.82 -15.76
C PRO A 198 22.26 -10.58 -14.88
N PHE A 199 21.90 -11.80 -14.47
CA PHE A 199 22.81 -12.64 -13.70
C PHE A 199 24.05 -12.99 -14.56
N PRO A 200 25.26 -12.77 -14.03
CA PRO A 200 26.50 -13.07 -14.75
C PRO A 200 26.59 -14.57 -15.16
N GLY A 201 26.93 -14.85 -16.40
CA GLY A 201 27.13 -16.21 -16.89
C GLY A 201 25.91 -16.88 -17.53
N MET A 202 24.73 -16.26 -17.50
CA MET A 202 23.52 -16.82 -18.14
C MET A 202 23.33 -16.41 -19.62
N GLY A 203 24.30 -15.72 -20.21
CA GLY A 203 24.25 -15.34 -21.64
C GLY A 203 23.04 -14.46 -21.97
N GLN A 204 22.22 -14.89 -22.91
CA GLN A 204 21.01 -14.17 -23.32
C GLN A 204 19.77 -14.44 -22.46
N ASP A 205 19.86 -15.35 -21.49
CA ASP A 205 18.76 -15.64 -20.59
C ASP A 205 18.60 -14.50 -19.58
N LYS A 206 17.46 -13.80 -19.68
CA LYS A 206 17.12 -12.66 -18.80
C LYS A 206 16.11 -13.06 -17.70
N THR A 207 15.87 -14.35 -17.49
CA THR A 207 14.91 -14.83 -16.50
C THR A 207 15.32 -14.52 -15.05
N LEU A 208 16.62 -14.39 -14.82
CA LEU A 208 17.21 -14.07 -13.54
C LEU A 208 17.94 -12.73 -13.62
N ARG A 209 17.54 -11.78 -12.76
CA ARG A 209 18.16 -10.47 -12.61
C ARG A 209 18.65 -10.27 -11.19
N LEU A 210 19.80 -9.68 -11.05
CA LEU A 210 20.28 -9.12 -9.80
C LEU A 210 19.92 -7.65 -9.72
N GLY A 211 19.80 -7.14 -8.50
CA GLY A 211 19.59 -5.71 -8.26
C GLY A 211 20.38 -5.23 -7.06
N ALA A 212 20.84 -3.99 -7.13
CA ALA A 212 21.30 -3.23 -5.97
C ALA A 212 20.29 -2.13 -5.72
N PHE A 213 19.77 -2.05 -4.50
CA PHE A 213 18.66 -1.15 -4.18
C PHE A 213 18.96 -0.21 -3.02
N PHE A 214 18.26 0.91 -3.04
CA PHE A 214 18.12 1.85 -1.94
C PHE A 214 16.63 2.19 -1.81
N ASP A 215 16.07 1.96 -0.63
CA ASP A 215 14.68 2.24 -0.31
C ASP A 215 14.60 3.28 0.80
N ALA A 216 13.59 4.14 0.71
CA ALA A 216 13.27 5.11 1.75
C ALA A 216 11.75 5.19 1.91
N GLY A 217 11.25 5.32 3.14
CA GLY A 217 9.83 5.50 3.34
C GLY A 217 9.42 5.69 4.79
N ASN A 218 8.22 6.21 4.96
CA ASN A 218 7.56 6.31 6.25
C ASN A 218 6.05 6.43 6.08
N VAL A 219 5.35 6.26 7.19
CA VAL A 219 3.92 6.54 7.32
C VAL A 219 3.72 7.41 8.56
N TRP A 220 2.86 8.42 8.43
CA TRP A 220 2.52 9.37 9.50
C TRP A 220 1.05 9.22 9.85
N ALA A 221 0.78 9.20 11.15
CA ALA A 221 -0.58 9.20 11.68
C ALA A 221 -1.15 10.63 11.73
N ASP A 222 -2.47 10.73 11.92
CA ASP A 222 -3.14 12.01 12.08
C ASP A 222 -2.52 12.81 13.23
N GLY A 223 -2.40 14.14 13.04
CA GLY A 223 -1.74 15.05 13.96
C GLY A 223 -0.20 15.09 13.92
N GLN A 224 0.47 14.16 13.21
CA GLN A 224 1.92 14.25 13.02
C GLN A 224 2.27 15.20 11.86
N SER A 225 3.36 15.94 11.98
CA SER A 225 3.91 16.71 10.86
C SER A 225 4.66 15.79 9.90
N LEU A 226 4.54 16.05 8.59
CA LEU A 226 5.38 15.37 7.61
C LEU A 226 6.82 15.87 7.75
N SER A 227 7.74 14.99 8.09
CA SER A 227 9.14 15.31 8.20
C SER A 227 9.99 14.30 7.43
N VAL A 228 10.91 14.81 6.62
CA VAL A 228 11.87 13.99 5.88
C VAL A 228 12.86 13.31 6.83
N SER A 229 13.09 13.89 8.02
CA SER A 229 13.94 13.28 9.04
C SER A 229 13.38 11.99 9.62
N ASP A 230 12.08 11.75 9.47
CA ASP A 230 11.42 10.54 9.99
C ASP A 230 11.52 9.37 9.02
N LEU A 231 12.03 9.59 7.80
CA LEU A 231 12.18 8.53 6.82
C LEU A 231 13.12 7.43 7.34
N ARG A 232 12.70 6.19 7.09
CA ARG A 232 13.54 5.00 7.31
C ARG A 232 14.17 4.61 5.98
N TYR A 233 15.40 4.19 6.05
CA TYR A 233 16.24 3.88 4.88
C TYR A 233 16.73 2.45 4.95
N SER A 234 16.86 1.82 3.80
CA SER A 234 17.53 0.54 3.66
C SER A 234 18.26 0.46 2.32
N ALA A 235 19.31 -0.31 2.27
CA ALA A 235 20.05 -0.63 1.06
C ALA A 235 20.43 -2.09 1.07
N GLY A 236 20.51 -2.70 -0.11
CA GLY A 236 20.84 -4.12 -0.21
C GLY A 236 20.91 -4.62 -1.64
N LEU A 237 20.98 -5.94 -1.75
CA LEU A 237 20.95 -6.65 -3.01
C LEU A 237 19.61 -7.38 -3.14
N SER A 238 19.15 -7.54 -4.37
CA SER A 238 17.91 -8.25 -4.69
C SER A 238 18.14 -9.26 -5.80
N VAL A 239 17.30 -10.27 -5.83
CA VAL A 239 17.22 -11.26 -6.90
C VAL A 239 15.79 -11.28 -7.41
N ALA A 240 15.62 -11.03 -8.70
CA ALA A 240 14.33 -11.13 -9.38
C ALA A 240 14.38 -12.31 -10.36
N TRP A 241 13.51 -13.28 -10.16
CA TRP A 241 13.40 -14.45 -11.01
C TRP A 241 12.01 -14.55 -11.63
N SER A 242 11.96 -14.54 -12.95
CA SER A 242 10.73 -14.86 -13.68
C SER A 242 10.60 -16.37 -13.81
N SER A 243 9.96 -16.94 -12.82
CA SER A 243 9.66 -18.37 -12.83
C SER A 243 8.44 -18.68 -13.72
N PRO A 244 8.27 -19.93 -14.17
CA PRO A 244 7.06 -20.36 -14.88
C PRO A 244 5.76 -20.15 -14.09
N MET A 245 5.85 -20.01 -12.77
CA MET A 245 4.72 -19.74 -11.87
C MET A 245 4.47 -18.25 -11.64
N GLY A 246 5.32 -17.37 -12.20
CA GLY A 246 5.24 -15.92 -12.07
C GLY A 246 6.53 -15.28 -11.56
N PRO A 247 6.59 -13.94 -11.52
CA PRO A 247 7.77 -13.23 -11.05
C PRO A 247 7.94 -13.38 -9.54
N LEU A 248 9.10 -13.85 -9.12
CA LEU A 248 9.53 -13.94 -7.72
C LEU A 248 10.61 -12.87 -7.46
N LYS A 249 10.57 -12.22 -6.31
CA LYS A 249 11.56 -11.23 -5.88
C LYS A 249 12.00 -11.55 -4.45
N PHE A 250 13.32 -11.62 -4.26
CA PHE A 250 13.98 -11.92 -2.99
C PHE A 250 14.92 -10.80 -2.58
#